data_a46658f6b8dfe605ab5dd6ee741e0dfd
#
_entry.id   a46658f6b8dfe605ab5dd6ee741e0dfd
#
_cell.length_a   1.000
_cell.length_b   1.000
_cell.length_c   1.000
_cell.angle_alpha   90.00
_cell.angle_beta   90.00
_cell.angle_gamma   90.00
#
_symmetry.space_group_name_H-M   'P 1'
#
loop_
_entity.id
_entity.type
_entity.pdbx_description
1 polymer ?
#
loop_
_entity_poly.entity_id
_entity_poly.type
_entity_poly.pdbx_seq_one_letter_code
_entity_poly.pdbx_strand_id
1 'polypeptide(L)'
;MKKQIIFIIILLVIIAIDSKGQNQSSVLKKDGMEQKDFRTKAAVFHEKLNEQLKPQILDARSEEEFDQAHLPQAIQIDPAVEDYDRQLDRLIKSEPVFLYSIQTGRSTQVANLLAERGFETIYVLAPGISAWIGAGYPLEVSVQNKNRIVLDDFKTTLKSQEYVLVDFGSNYCPPCKKVIPVLDSLNSRSNHNIKTVLIEIDANPDIIKDFKITSIPTLILYKDGEPIWKKIGVPTVEEIVGASVKQ
;
A
#
# COMPACT_ATOMS: atom_id res chain seq x y z
N MET A 1 -20.89 21.13 49.86
CA MET A 1 -21.14 19.78 49.28
C MET A 1 -21.49 19.96 47.81
N LYS A 2 -20.51 19.76 46.90
CA LYS A 2 -20.70 19.92 45.46
C LYS A 2 -20.94 18.51 44.85
N LYS A 3 -22.12 18.31 44.26
CA LYS A 3 -22.45 17.09 43.52
C LYS A 3 -21.80 17.17 42.15
N GLN A 4 -20.91 16.22 41.84
CA GLN A 4 -20.41 15.99 40.49
C GLN A 4 -21.45 15.18 39.72
N ILE A 5 -21.87 15.71 38.58
CA ILE A 5 -22.74 15.02 37.61
C ILE A 5 -21.82 14.37 36.57
N ILE A 6 -21.78 13.05 36.58
CA ILE A 6 -21.06 12.24 35.58
C ILE A 6 -21.99 12.07 34.36
N PHE A 7 -21.60 12.66 33.24
CA PHE A 7 -22.27 12.40 31.93
C PHE A 7 -21.76 11.11 31.35
N ILE A 8 -22.58 10.07 31.31
CA ILE A 8 -22.34 8.85 30.58
C ILE A 8 -22.85 9.08 29.16
N ILE A 9 -21.94 9.12 28.17
CA ILE A 9 -22.29 9.16 26.73
C ILE A 9 -22.54 7.75 26.29
N ILE A 10 -23.80 7.41 26.01
CA ILE A 10 -24.21 6.16 25.41
C ILE A 10 -23.99 6.27 23.90
N LEU A 11 -23.10 5.41 23.37
CA LEU A 11 -22.82 5.25 21.94
C LEU A 11 -23.95 4.44 21.29
N LEU A 12 -24.86 5.09 20.59
CA LEU A 12 -25.88 4.43 19.75
C LEU A 12 -25.29 4.16 18.36
N VAL A 13 -25.00 2.88 18.07
CA VAL A 13 -24.68 2.40 16.73
C VAL A 13 -26.00 2.11 16.02
N ILE A 14 -26.37 2.94 15.06
CA ILE A 14 -27.50 2.67 14.16
C ILE A 14 -26.94 1.97 12.93
N ILE A 15 -27.22 0.67 12.81
CA ILE A 15 -26.97 -0.10 11.57
C ILE A 15 -28.23 0.02 10.72
N ALA A 16 -28.17 0.81 9.66
CA ALA A 16 -29.19 0.81 8.61
C ALA A 16 -28.74 -0.16 7.51
N ILE A 17 -29.52 -1.22 7.29
CA ILE A 17 -29.34 -2.15 6.17
C ILE A 17 -30.26 -1.67 5.05
N ASP A 18 -29.71 -1.14 3.98
CA ASP A 18 -30.47 -0.82 2.78
C ASP A 18 -30.08 -1.80 1.66
N SER A 19 -31.10 -2.34 0.98
CA SER A 19 -31.05 -3.48 0.06
C SER A 19 -30.75 -3.09 -1.39
N LYS A 20 -30.04 -1.99 -1.63
CA LYS A 20 -29.53 -1.63 -2.96
C LYS A 20 -28.04 -1.34 -2.85
N GLY A 21 -27.22 -2.14 -3.54
CA GLY A 21 -25.76 -2.14 -3.50
C GLY A 21 -25.10 -0.82 -3.86
N GLN A 22 -25.26 0.18 -3.03
CA GLN A 22 -24.52 1.43 -3.07
C GLN A 22 -23.39 1.35 -2.04
N ASN A 23 -22.18 1.61 -2.51
CA ASN A 23 -20.96 1.65 -1.74
C ASN A 23 -21.10 2.78 -0.68
N GLN A 24 -21.45 2.43 0.56
CA GLN A 24 -21.50 3.39 1.66
C GLN A 24 -20.08 3.65 2.14
N SER A 25 -19.57 4.85 1.88
CA SER A 25 -18.36 5.35 2.51
C SER A 25 -18.58 5.37 4.03
N SER A 26 -17.76 4.61 4.78
CA SER A 26 -17.80 4.62 6.24
C SER A 26 -17.27 5.96 6.76
N VAL A 27 -18.12 6.68 7.51
CA VAL A 27 -17.79 7.95 8.13
C VAL A 27 -17.25 7.71 9.53
N LEU A 28 -15.98 8.03 9.75
CA LEU A 28 -15.35 8.01 11.08
C LEU A 28 -15.45 9.39 11.70
N LYS A 29 -16.19 9.53 12.82
CA LYS A 29 -16.29 10.77 13.59
C LYS A 29 -15.11 10.89 14.55
N LYS A 30 -14.23 11.87 14.33
CA LYS A 30 -13.31 12.38 15.32
C LYS A 30 -13.41 13.92 15.33
N ASP A 31 -13.77 14.49 16.47
CA ASP A 31 -13.83 15.94 16.74
C ASP A 31 -14.70 16.80 15.78
N GLY A 32 -15.96 16.40 15.58
CA GLY A 32 -16.96 17.28 14.99
C GLY A 32 -16.87 17.57 13.50
N MET A 33 -15.82 17.13 12.80
CA MET A 33 -15.71 17.12 11.33
C MET A 33 -15.91 15.72 10.80
N GLU A 34 -16.86 15.57 9.88
CA GLU A 34 -17.14 14.32 9.17
C GLU A 34 -16.04 14.08 8.14
N GLN A 35 -15.05 13.25 8.48
CA GLN A 35 -13.94 12.94 7.56
C GLN A 35 -14.42 11.90 6.55
N LYS A 36 -14.50 12.29 5.27
CA LYS A 36 -14.88 11.42 4.16
C LYS A 36 -13.79 10.35 3.94
N ASP A 37 -14.16 9.08 3.91
CA ASP A 37 -13.23 8.00 3.57
C ASP A 37 -13.21 7.79 2.05
N PHE A 38 -12.09 8.09 1.41
CA PHE A 38 -11.87 7.96 -0.03
C PHE A 38 -11.27 6.62 -0.44
N ARG A 39 -10.93 5.76 0.54
CA ARG A 39 -10.19 4.51 0.29
C ARG A 39 -11.02 3.52 -0.52
N THR A 40 -10.41 3.03 -1.58
CA THR A 40 -11.04 2.16 -2.57
C THR A 40 -10.17 0.94 -2.82
N LYS A 41 -10.76 -0.25 -2.81
CA LYS A 41 -10.05 -1.50 -3.16
C LYS A 41 -9.61 -1.47 -4.61
N ALA A 42 -8.47 -2.11 -4.94
CA ALA A 42 -7.89 -2.10 -6.28
C ALA A 42 -8.87 -2.55 -7.38
N ALA A 43 -9.72 -3.54 -7.13
CA ALA A 43 -10.70 -4.00 -8.12
C ALA A 43 -11.74 -2.93 -8.44
N VAL A 44 -12.30 -2.25 -7.42
CA VAL A 44 -13.28 -1.18 -7.61
C VAL A 44 -12.62 0.06 -8.21
N PHE A 45 -11.39 0.38 -7.78
CA PHE A 45 -10.61 1.48 -8.35
C PHE A 45 -10.37 1.26 -9.85
N HIS A 46 -9.94 0.06 -10.25
CA HIS A 46 -9.75 -0.31 -11.65
C HIS A 46 -11.05 -0.28 -12.46
N GLU A 47 -12.17 -0.78 -11.91
CA GLU A 47 -13.49 -0.72 -12.54
C GLU A 47 -13.88 0.74 -12.82
N LYS A 48 -13.84 1.60 -11.78
CA LYS A 48 -14.21 3.02 -11.90
C LYS A 48 -13.27 3.82 -12.81
N LEU A 49 -12.00 3.46 -12.83
CA LEU A 49 -11.02 4.06 -13.75
C LEU A 49 -11.37 3.75 -15.21
N ASN A 50 -11.72 2.52 -15.53
CA ASN A 50 -12.07 2.08 -16.88
C ASN A 50 -13.41 2.63 -17.39
N GLU A 51 -14.28 3.15 -16.52
CA GLU A 51 -15.49 3.87 -16.91
C GLU A 51 -15.17 5.27 -17.49
N GLN A 52 -13.94 5.78 -17.30
CA GLN A 52 -13.54 7.11 -17.72
C GLN A 52 -12.86 7.09 -19.09
N LEU A 53 -13.27 7.98 -20.00
CA LEU A 53 -12.61 8.17 -21.31
C LEU A 53 -11.26 8.88 -21.17
N LYS A 54 -11.15 9.81 -20.23
CA LYS A 54 -9.94 10.59 -19.92
C LYS A 54 -9.80 10.70 -18.41
N PRO A 55 -9.29 9.66 -17.74
CA PRO A 55 -9.20 9.64 -16.29
C PRO A 55 -8.18 10.66 -15.77
N GLN A 56 -8.50 11.31 -14.66
CA GLN A 56 -7.58 12.15 -13.91
C GLN A 56 -6.88 11.29 -12.86
N ILE A 57 -5.69 10.77 -13.19
CA ILE A 57 -4.93 9.87 -12.31
C ILE A 57 -3.74 10.63 -11.72
N LEU A 58 -3.64 10.65 -10.41
CA LEU A 58 -2.57 11.32 -9.67
C LEU A 58 -1.75 10.32 -8.87
N ASP A 59 -0.45 10.32 -9.12
CA ASP A 59 0.53 9.60 -8.32
C ASP A 59 1.12 10.55 -7.27
N ALA A 60 0.77 10.36 -6.00
CA ALA A 60 1.23 11.18 -4.89
C ALA A 60 2.56 10.65 -4.29
N ARG A 61 3.46 10.15 -5.15
CA ARG A 61 4.81 9.69 -4.77
C ARG A 61 5.87 10.66 -5.27
N SER A 62 7.13 10.43 -4.85
CA SER A 62 8.26 11.19 -5.38
C SER A 62 8.52 10.87 -6.86
N GLU A 63 9.28 11.73 -7.53
CA GLU A 63 9.69 11.54 -8.92
C GLU A 63 10.46 10.21 -9.09
N GLU A 64 11.36 9.88 -8.14
CA GLU A 64 12.12 8.63 -8.20
C GLU A 64 11.23 7.38 -8.06
N GLU A 65 10.14 7.44 -7.27
CA GLU A 65 9.16 6.35 -7.17
C GLU A 65 8.34 6.24 -8.45
N PHE A 66 7.93 7.36 -9.03
CA PHE A 66 7.15 7.45 -10.26
C PHE A 66 7.95 6.89 -11.45
N ASP A 67 9.22 7.30 -11.56
CA ASP A 67 10.10 6.88 -12.64
C ASP A 67 10.40 5.37 -12.64
N GLN A 68 10.29 4.70 -11.51
CA GLN A 68 10.48 3.24 -11.46
C GLN A 68 9.32 2.49 -12.09
N ALA A 69 8.11 2.82 -11.68
CA ALA A 69 6.87 2.26 -12.22
C ALA A 69 5.67 3.10 -11.78
N HIS A 70 4.70 3.33 -12.67
CA HIS A 70 3.50 4.09 -12.38
C HIS A 70 2.28 3.58 -13.18
N LEU A 71 1.07 3.96 -12.79
CA LEU A 71 -0.14 3.66 -13.54
C LEU A 71 -0.12 4.40 -14.87
N PRO A 72 -0.58 3.78 -15.99
CA PRO A 72 -0.66 4.45 -17.28
C PRO A 72 -1.44 5.77 -17.20
N GLN A 73 -0.93 6.79 -17.87
CA GLN A 73 -1.49 8.16 -17.90
C GLN A 73 -1.49 8.89 -16.54
N ALA A 74 -0.84 8.37 -15.51
CA ALA A 74 -0.75 9.06 -14.24
C ALA A 74 0.09 10.35 -14.36
N ILE A 75 -0.33 11.37 -13.63
CA ILE A 75 0.42 12.62 -13.44
C ILE A 75 1.06 12.55 -12.06
N GLN A 76 2.36 12.72 -12.00
CA GLN A 76 3.10 12.75 -10.75
C GLN A 76 2.85 14.09 -10.03
N ILE A 77 2.51 13.98 -8.74
CA ILE A 77 2.42 15.11 -7.80
C ILE A 77 3.02 14.66 -6.46
N ASP A 78 4.01 15.37 -5.99
CA ASP A 78 4.61 15.06 -4.68
C ASP A 78 4.16 16.08 -3.63
N PRO A 79 3.33 15.70 -2.64
CA PRO A 79 2.89 16.63 -1.59
C PRO A 79 4.02 17.05 -0.62
N ALA A 80 5.24 16.52 -0.78
CA ALA A 80 6.42 16.98 -0.06
C ALA A 80 7.13 18.16 -0.76
N VAL A 81 6.79 18.43 -2.03
CA VAL A 81 7.37 19.55 -2.81
C VAL A 81 6.52 20.80 -2.62
N GLU A 82 7.18 21.96 -2.49
CA GLU A 82 6.51 23.26 -2.42
C GLU A 82 5.68 23.51 -3.70
N ASP A 83 4.50 24.12 -3.54
CA ASP A 83 3.60 24.47 -4.65
C ASP A 83 3.03 23.27 -5.47
N TYR A 84 3.13 22.03 -4.99
CA TYR A 84 2.52 20.86 -5.67
C TYR A 84 1.04 21.08 -5.96
N ASP A 85 0.36 21.82 -5.12
CA ASP A 85 -1.06 22.05 -5.18
C ASP A 85 -1.50 22.90 -6.38
N ARG A 86 -0.59 23.69 -6.99
CA ARG A 86 -0.84 24.41 -8.27
C ARG A 86 -1.09 23.46 -9.43
N GLN A 87 -0.53 22.25 -9.38
CA GLN A 87 -0.79 21.24 -10.41
C GLN A 87 -2.25 20.76 -10.37
N LEU A 88 -2.91 20.83 -9.21
CA LEU A 88 -4.30 20.45 -9.02
C LEU A 88 -5.29 21.43 -9.69
N ASP A 89 -4.87 22.66 -10.00
CA ASP A 89 -5.72 23.69 -10.65
C ASP A 89 -6.09 23.30 -12.11
N ARG A 90 -5.37 22.35 -12.69
CA ARG A 90 -5.65 21.82 -14.04
C ARG A 90 -6.73 20.75 -14.06
N LEU A 91 -7.14 20.25 -12.91
CA LEU A 91 -8.13 19.19 -12.79
C LEU A 91 -9.55 19.72 -13.01
N ILE A 92 -10.41 18.88 -13.57
CA ILE A 92 -11.83 19.16 -13.81
C ILE A 92 -12.63 18.69 -12.60
N LYS A 93 -13.24 19.62 -11.86
CA LYS A 93 -13.91 19.30 -10.58
C LYS A 93 -15.13 18.39 -10.71
N SER A 94 -15.83 18.45 -11.87
CA SER A 94 -16.98 17.60 -12.15
C SER A 94 -16.63 16.15 -12.53
N GLU A 95 -15.34 15.88 -12.79
CA GLU A 95 -14.87 14.56 -13.19
C GLU A 95 -14.19 13.84 -12.00
N PRO A 96 -14.27 12.50 -11.94
CA PRO A 96 -13.61 11.72 -10.90
C PRO A 96 -12.09 11.90 -10.89
N VAL A 97 -11.50 11.94 -9.69
CA VAL A 97 -10.05 11.95 -9.51
C VAL A 97 -9.62 10.64 -8.83
N PHE A 98 -8.60 10.00 -9.40
CA PHE A 98 -8.03 8.75 -8.96
C PHE A 98 -6.64 8.98 -8.37
N LEU A 99 -6.46 8.69 -7.09
CA LEU A 99 -5.25 8.96 -6.34
C LEU A 99 -4.61 7.68 -5.85
N TYR A 100 -3.29 7.61 -5.94
CA TYR A 100 -2.54 6.54 -5.29
C TYR A 100 -1.19 7.04 -4.76
N SER A 101 -0.59 6.25 -3.91
CA SER A 101 0.78 6.42 -3.42
C SER A 101 1.34 5.05 -2.98
N ILE A 102 2.54 5.03 -2.37
CA ILE A 102 3.13 3.77 -1.88
C ILE A 102 2.22 3.07 -0.85
N GLN A 103 1.58 3.89 -0.01
CA GLN A 103 0.47 3.54 0.88
C GLN A 103 -0.59 4.64 0.78
N THR A 104 -1.53 4.75 1.72
CA THR A 104 -2.61 5.75 1.60
C THR A 104 -2.29 7.13 2.19
N GLY A 105 -1.16 7.33 2.86
CA GLY A 105 -0.88 8.57 3.59
C GLY A 105 -0.83 9.81 2.68
N ARG A 106 0.08 9.84 1.71
CA ARG A 106 0.26 10.97 0.78
C ARG A 106 -0.98 11.19 -0.10
N SER A 107 -1.54 10.11 -0.65
CA SER A 107 -2.75 10.19 -1.48
C SER A 107 -3.99 10.66 -0.69
N THR A 108 -4.14 10.31 0.58
CA THR A 108 -5.22 10.82 1.45
C THR A 108 -5.03 12.31 1.76
N GLN A 109 -3.79 12.77 1.95
CA GLN A 109 -3.50 14.19 2.13
C GLN A 109 -3.98 15.01 0.93
N VAL A 110 -3.66 14.57 -0.29
CA VAL A 110 -4.11 15.23 -1.53
C VAL A 110 -5.63 15.12 -1.70
N ALA A 111 -6.23 13.97 -1.38
CA ALA A 111 -7.68 13.76 -1.46
C ALA A 111 -8.46 14.74 -0.56
N ASN A 112 -7.97 14.98 0.66
CA ASN A 112 -8.57 15.96 1.57
C ASN A 112 -8.51 17.38 0.98
N LEU A 113 -7.37 17.78 0.43
CA LEU A 113 -7.23 19.10 -0.22
C LEU A 113 -8.16 19.24 -1.44
N LEU A 114 -8.31 18.19 -2.26
CA LEU A 114 -9.25 18.19 -3.37
C LEU A 114 -10.71 18.32 -2.90
N ALA A 115 -11.08 17.60 -1.83
CA ALA A 115 -12.42 17.71 -1.25
C ALA A 115 -12.69 19.13 -0.72
N GLU A 116 -11.73 19.77 -0.06
CA GLU A 116 -11.80 21.19 0.38
C GLU A 116 -11.95 22.15 -0.82
N ARG A 117 -11.36 21.82 -1.96
CA ARG A 117 -11.49 22.58 -3.22
C ARG A 117 -12.79 22.29 -3.99
N GLY A 118 -13.66 21.43 -3.48
CA GLY A 118 -14.99 21.14 -4.02
C GLY A 118 -15.01 20.02 -5.09
N PHE A 119 -14.04 19.11 -5.09
CA PHE A 119 -14.13 17.87 -5.88
C PHE A 119 -15.07 16.89 -5.18
N GLU A 120 -16.07 16.38 -5.91
CA GLU A 120 -17.13 15.54 -5.34
C GLU A 120 -16.77 14.05 -5.33
N THR A 121 -16.08 13.59 -6.38
CA THR A 121 -15.77 12.16 -6.61
C THR A 121 -14.27 11.93 -6.60
N ILE A 122 -13.80 11.30 -5.52
CA ILE A 122 -12.37 11.05 -5.30
C ILE A 122 -12.22 9.58 -4.89
N TYR A 123 -11.31 8.87 -5.53
CA TYR A 123 -10.93 7.51 -5.23
C TYR A 123 -9.47 7.44 -4.79
N VAL A 124 -9.19 6.85 -3.64
CA VAL A 124 -7.84 6.60 -3.13
C VAL A 124 -7.57 5.12 -3.12
N LEU A 125 -6.61 4.66 -3.92
CA LEU A 125 -6.21 3.26 -4.00
C LEU A 125 -5.65 2.77 -2.66
N ALA A 126 -6.33 1.81 -2.03
CA ALA A 126 -5.92 1.22 -0.76
C ALA A 126 -5.54 -0.27 -0.91
N PRO A 127 -4.49 -0.71 -0.22
CA PRO A 127 -3.60 0.03 0.69
C PRO A 127 -2.50 0.86 0.00
N GLY A 128 -2.42 0.88 -1.33
CA GLY A 128 -1.45 1.59 -2.13
C GLY A 128 -1.14 0.85 -3.43
N ILE A 129 -0.10 1.28 -4.16
CA ILE A 129 0.25 0.75 -5.49
C ILE A 129 0.52 -0.76 -5.49
N SER A 130 0.99 -1.34 -4.37
CA SER A 130 1.19 -2.79 -4.24
C SER A 130 -0.08 -3.61 -4.51
N ALA A 131 -1.26 -3.07 -4.15
CA ALA A 131 -2.53 -3.73 -4.43
C ALA A 131 -2.86 -3.75 -5.94
N TRP A 132 -2.49 -2.71 -6.66
CA TRP A 132 -2.63 -2.63 -8.12
C TRP A 132 -1.70 -3.61 -8.83
N ILE A 133 -0.41 -3.60 -8.46
CA ILE A 133 0.61 -4.48 -9.02
C ILE A 133 0.26 -5.96 -8.74
N GLY A 134 -0.05 -6.27 -7.49
CA GLY A 134 -0.40 -7.64 -7.07
C GLY A 134 -1.68 -8.20 -7.71
N ALA A 135 -2.60 -7.32 -8.12
CA ALA A 135 -3.77 -7.68 -8.92
C ALA A 135 -3.44 -7.90 -10.41
N GLY A 136 -2.24 -7.52 -10.85
CA GLY A 136 -1.76 -7.66 -12.22
C GLY A 136 -2.35 -6.66 -13.21
N TYR A 137 -2.81 -5.50 -12.71
CA TYR A 137 -3.32 -4.43 -13.56
C TYR A 137 -2.18 -3.72 -14.33
N PRO A 138 -2.49 -2.99 -15.43
CA PRO A 138 -1.50 -2.36 -16.28
C PRO A 138 -0.59 -1.38 -15.51
N LEU A 139 0.70 -1.41 -15.83
CA LEU A 139 1.72 -0.57 -15.22
C LEU A 139 2.74 -0.15 -16.29
N GLU A 140 3.17 1.11 -16.27
CA GLU A 140 4.34 1.57 -17.00
C GLU A 140 5.56 1.39 -16.11
N VAL A 141 6.57 0.67 -16.61
CA VAL A 141 7.76 0.26 -15.85
C VAL A 141 9.02 0.74 -16.56
N SER A 142 9.94 1.36 -15.82
CA SER A 142 11.23 1.76 -16.35
C SER A 142 12.07 0.55 -16.75
N VAL A 143 12.54 0.55 -17.99
CA VAL A 143 13.43 -0.50 -18.50
C VAL A 143 14.86 -0.41 -17.94
N GLN A 144 15.23 0.72 -17.32
CA GLN A 144 16.57 0.98 -16.78
C GLN A 144 16.71 0.66 -15.29
N ASN A 145 15.72 0.00 -14.68
CA ASN A 145 15.74 -0.27 -13.25
C ASN A 145 16.82 -1.32 -12.89
N LYS A 146 17.89 -0.86 -12.24
CA LYS A 146 19.05 -1.68 -11.85
C LYS A 146 18.73 -2.73 -10.77
N ASN A 147 17.61 -2.56 -10.05
CA ASN A 147 17.18 -3.46 -8.98
C ASN A 147 16.19 -4.53 -9.47
N ARG A 148 16.00 -4.64 -10.79
CA ARG A 148 15.11 -5.64 -11.37
C ARG A 148 15.74 -7.03 -11.29
N ILE A 149 14.98 -7.97 -10.75
CA ILE A 149 15.34 -9.39 -10.64
C ILE A 149 14.48 -10.18 -11.63
N VAL A 150 15.09 -11.09 -12.37
CA VAL A 150 14.35 -12.00 -13.26
C VAL A 150 13.54 -12.97 -12.42
N LEU A 151 12.27 -13.20 -12.77
CA LEU A 151 11.35 -14.04 -11.99
C LEU A 151 11.89 -15.46 -11.76
N ASP A 152 12.50 -16.07 -12.79
CA ASP A 152 13.04 -17.44 -12.69
C ASP A 152 14.29 -17.49 -11.80
N ASP A 153 15.15 -16.45 -11.83
CA ASP A 153 16.30 -16.34 -10.94
C ASP A 153 15.83 -16.16 -9.48
N PHE A 154 14.76 -15.40 -9.28
CA PHE A 154 14.15 -15.26 -7.97
C PHE A 154 13.60 -16.60 -7.47
N LYS A 155 12.85 -17.35 -8.30
CA LYS A 155 12.35 -18.68 -7.94
C LYS A 155 13.50 -19.67 -7.62
N THR A 156 14.61 -19.55 -8.32
CA THR A 156 15.82 -20.32 -8.00
C THR A 156 16.42 -19.92 -6.67
N THR A 157 16.41 -18.61 -6.35
CA THR A 157 16.90 -18.08 -5.06
C THR A 157 16.14 -18.65 -3.89
N LEU A 158 14.82 -18.92 -4.00
CA LEU A 158 14.01 -19.51 -2.93
C LEU A 158 14.46 -20.90 -2.52
N LYS A 159 15.20 -21.61 -3.41
CA LYS A 159 15.75 -22.95 -3.16
C LYS A 159 17.25 -22.94 -2.85
N SER A 160 17.85 -21.75 -2.72
CA SER A 160 19.30 -21.61 -2.57
C SER A 160 19.82 -22.01 -1.18
N GLN A 161 18.96 -22.06 -0.17
CA GLN A 161 19.23 -22.51 1.20
C GLN A 161 17.98 -23.14 1.78
N GLU A 162 18.13 -23.91 2.88
CA GLU A 162 17.01 -24.55 3.58
C GLU A 162 15.94 -23.52 3.97
N TYR A 163 16.36 -22.36 4.53
CA TYR A 163 15.45 -21.27 4.88
C TYR A 163 15.79 -19.99 4.13
N VAL A 164 14.79 -19.43 3.43
CA VAL A 164 14.87 -18.14 2.76
C VAL A 164 13.71 -17.26 3.24
N LEU A 165 14.02 -16.14 3.89
CA LEU A 165 13.05 -15.11 4.26
C LEU A 165 13.04 -14.03 3.19
N VAL A 166 11.90 -13.82 2.55
CA VAL A 166 11.71 -12.76 1.58
C VAL A 166 10.94 -11.62 2.21
N ASP A 167 11.48 -10.41 2.15
CA ASP A 167 10.82 -9.16 2.50
C ASP A 167 10.38 -8.45 1.22
N PHE A 168 9.08 -8.41 0.97
CA PHE A 168 8.47 -7.61 -0.09
C PHE A 168 8.17 -6.23 0.47
N GLY A 169 8.94 -5.24 0.04
CA GLY A 169 8.90 -3.90 0.60
C GLY A 169 9.23 -2.81 -0.41
N SER A 170 9.46 -1.62 0.11
CA SER A 170 9.96 -0.46 -0.63
C SER A 170 10.73 0.46 0.29
N ASN A 171 11.83 1.05 -0.21
CA ASN A 171 12.62 2.06 0.50
C ASN A 171 11.82 3.32 0.85
N TYR A 172 10.71 3.56 0.17
CA TYR A 172 9.82 4.71 0.37
C TYR A 172 8.65 4.43 1.33
N CYS A 173 8.50 3.19 1.79
CA CYS A 173 7.41 2.76 2.67
C CYS A 173 7.81 2.90 4.15
N PRO A 174 7.21 3.80 4.94
CA PRO A 174 7.61 4.01 6.34
C PRO A 174 7.52 2.77 7.24
N PRO A 175 6.49 1.91 7.17
CA PRO A 175 6.49 0.68 7.95
C PRO A 175 7.53 -0.34 7.45
N CYS A 176 7.89 -0.36 6.15
CA CYS A 176 8.94 -1.26 5.65
C CYS A 176 10.31 -0.93 6.28
N LYS A 177 10.60 0.36 6.50
CA LYS A 177 11.84 0.78 7.20
C LYS A 177 11.95 0.22 8.62
N LYS A 178 10.82 -0.13 9.27
CA LYS A 178 10.81 -0.77 10.59
C LYS A 178 11.15 -2.26 10.54
N VAL A 179 11.14 -2.87 9.37
CA VAL A 179 11.56 -4.28 9.17
C VAL A 179 13.08 -4.39 9.22
N ILE A 180 13.81 -3.38 8.73
CA ILE A 180 15.29 -3.40 8.66
C ILE A 180 15.95 -3.79 9.99
N PRO A 181 15.68 -3.12 11.14
CA PRO A 181 16.31 -3.51 12.41
C PRO A 181 15.89 -4.92 12.90
N VAL A 182 14.74 -5.44 12.47
CA VAL A 182 14.34 -6.82 12.78
C VAL A 182 15.20 -7.80 11.98
N LEU A 183 15.42 -7.54 10.68
CA LEU A 183 16.29 -8.37 9.85
C LEU A 183 17.76 -8.31 10.31
N ASP A 184 18.25 -7.13 10.69
CA ASP A 184 19.60 -6.97 11.26
C ASP A 184 19.76 -7.79 12.54
N SER A 185 18.76 -7.76 13.41
CA SER A 185 18.75 -8.56 14.65
C SER A 185 18.68 -10.07 14.36
N LEU A 186 17.91 -10.48 13.34
CA LEU A 186 17.85 -11.87 12.88
C LEU A 186 19.21 -12.34 12.37
N ASN A 187 19.85 -11.57 11.49
CA ASN A 187 21.12 -11.89 10.86
C ASN A 187 22.28 -11.92 11.87
N SER A 188 22.20 -11.13 12.95
CA SER A 188 23.23 -11.11 14.01
C SER A 188 23.17 -12.34 14.94
N ARG A 189 22.06 -13.09 14.95
CA ARG A 189 21.89 -14.32 15.74
C ARG A 189 22.47 -15.49 14.96
N SER A 190 23.72 -15.86 15.25
CA SER A 190 24.51 -16.88 14.53
C SER A 190 23.89 -18.30 14.48
N ASN A 191 22.81 -18.55 15.20
CA ASN A 191 22.20 -19.88 15.32
C ASN A 191 21.08 -20.16 14.30
N HIS A 192 20.76 -19.18 13.44
CA HIS A 192 19.68 -19.33 12.46
C HIS A 192 20.22 -19.15 11.03
N ASN A 193 20.28 -20.26 10.29
CA ASN A 193 20.73 -20.26 8.89
C ASN A 193 19.58 -19.83 7.96
N ILE A 194 19.07 -18.59 8.15
CA ILE A 194 18.00 -18.02 7.34
C ILE A 194 18.61 -16.95 6.42
N LYS A 195 18.55 -17.18 5.11
CA LYS A 195 18.94 -16.18 4.11
C LYS A 195 17.84 -15.14 3.98
N THR A 196 18.16 -13.85 4.10
CA THR A 196 17.22 -12.75 3.87
C THR A 196 17.35 -12.21 2.46
N VAL A 197 16.22 -11.95 1.78
CA VAL A 197 16.13 -11.39 0.42
C VAL A 197 15.12 -10.25 0.42
N LEU A 198 15.53 -9.06 -0.01
CA LEU A 198 14.64 -7.90 -0.20
C LEU A 198 14.16 -7.87 -1.65
N ILE A 199 12.87 -7.70 -1.85
CA ILE A 199 12.24 -7.47 -3.15
C ILE A 199 11.57 -6.09 -3.12
N GLU A 200 12.16 -5.14 -3.85
CA GLU A 200 11.57 -3.82 -4.10
C GLU A 200 10.39 -3.96 -5.05
N ILE A 201 9.18 -3.55 -4.61
CA ILE A 201 7.95 -3.79 -5.36
C ILE A 201 7.87 -3.03 -6.67
N ASP A 202 8.34 -1.78 -6.68
CA ASP A 202 8.30 -0.90 -7.87
C ASP A 202 9.29 -1.38 -8.95
N ALA A 203 10.40 -2.01 -8.52
CA ALA A 203 11.40 -2.56 -9.42
C ALA A 203 11.03 -3.94 -10.00
N ASN A 204 10.18 -4.71 -9.31
CA ASN A 204 9.92 -6.11 -9.59
C ASN A 204 8.42 -6.44 -9.72
N PRO A 205 7.64 -5.73 -10.56
CA PRO A 205 6.19 -5.92 -10.67
C PRO A 205 5.81 -7.34 -11.12
N ASP A 206 6.64 -8.02 -11.92
CA ASP A 206 6.38 -9.39 -12.35
C ASP A 206 6.42 -10.37 -11.17
N ILE A 207 7.38 -10.20 -10.25
CA ILE A 207 7.47 -10.99 -9.01
C ILE A 207 6.27 -10.67 -8.11
N ILE A 208 5.94 -9.39 -7.93
CA ILE A 208 4.82 -8.95 -7.07
C ILE A 208 3.49 -9.53 -7.56
N LYS A 209 3.27 -9.55 -8.87
CA LYS A 209 2.10 -10.15 -9.51
C LYS A 209 2.06 -11.68 -9.32
N ASP A 210 3.16 -12.38 -9.61
CA ASP A 210 3.25 -13.84 -9.52
C ASP A 210 2.99 -14.34 -8.09
N PHE A 211 3.57 -13.64 -7.08
CA PHE A 211 3.41 -13.95 -5.66
C PHE A 211 2.18 -13.31 -5.02
N LYS A 212 1.36 -12.59 -5.79
CA LYS A 212 0.11 -11.92 -5.35
C LYS A 212 0.31 -11.07 -4.10
N ILE A 213 1.36 -10.25 -4.11
CA ILE A 213 1.67 -9.33 -3.00
C ILE A 213 0.82 -8.08 -3.16
N THR A 214 -0.18 -7.90 -2.30
CA THR A 214 -1.16 -6.80 -2.37
C THR A 214 -0.98 -5.76 -1.27
N SER A 215 -0.02 -5.96 -0.36
CA SER A 215 0.28 -5.04 0.75
C SER A 215 1.75 -5.17 1.14
N ILE A 216 2.36 -4.07 1.62
CA ILE A 216 3.74 -4.04 2.11
C ILE A 216 3.83 -3.37 3.49
N PRO A 217 4.82 -3.78 4.34
CA PRO A 217 5.69 -4.91 4.12
C PRO A 217 4.95 -6.24 4.20
N THR A 218 5.32 -7.20 3.36
CA THR A 218 4.90 -8.60 3.47
C THR A 218 6.16 -9.45 3.53
N LEU A 219 6.27 -10.28 4.56
CA LEU A 219 7.36 -11.22 4.71
C LEU A 219 6.86 -12.64 4.54
N ILE A 220 7.63 -13.45 3.79
CA ILE A 220 7.33 -14.87 3.58
C ILE A 220 8.60 -15.67 3.85
N LEU A 221 8.49 -16.65 4.77
CA LEU A 221 9.56 -17.61 5.03
C LEU A 221 9.32 -18.85 4.19
N TYR A 222 10.34 -19.25 3.46
CA TYR A 222 10.39 -20.47 2.65
C TYR A 222 11.31 -21.49 3.28
N LYS A 223 10.93 -22.79 3.20
CA LYS A 223 11.78 -23.93 3.49
C LYS A 223 11.90 -24.76 2.23
N ASP A 224 13.12 -24.97 1.74
CA ASP A 224 13.40 -25.73 0.49
C ASP A 224 12.58 -25.22 -0.71
N GLY A 225 12.27 -23.93 -0.74
CA GLY A 225 11.50 -23.27 -1.78
C GLY A 225 9.97 -23.25 -1.58
N GLU A 226 9.44 -23.90 -0.53
CA GLU A 226 8.02 -23.92 -0.22
C GLU A 226 7.69 -22.91 0.88
N PRO A 227 6.60 -22.11 0.74
CA PRO A 227 6.24 -21.10 1.73
C PRO A 227 5.67 -21.77 2.99
N ILE A 228 6.29 -21.52 4.15
CA ILE A 228 5.87 -22.08 5.44
C ILE A 228 5.26 -21.06 6.41
N TRP A 229 5.52 -19.77 6.17
CA TRP A 229 4.97 -18.70 7.01
C TRP A 229 4.86 -17.40 6.22
N LYS A 230 3.84 -16.60 6.54
CA LYS A 230 3.60 -15.27 5.95
C LYS A 230 3.15 -14.28 7.01
N LYS A 231 3.69 -13.06 6.96
CA LYS A 231 3.28 -11.93 7.79
C LYS A 231 3.07 -10.68 6.93
N ILE A 232 1.95 -10.02 7.10
CA ILE A 232 1.72 -8.65 6.60
C ILE A 232 1.98 -7.69 7.77
N GLY A 233 2.80 -6.68 7.54
CA GLY A 233 3.28 -5.76 8.57
C GLY A 233 4.65 -6.16 9.13
N VAL A 234 5.09 -5.44 10.18
CA VAL A 234 6.40 -5.63 10.79
C VAL A 234 6.37 -6.85 11.72
N PRO A 235 7.19 -7.89 11.49
CA PRO A 235 7.27 -9.04 12.39
C PRO A 235 8.17 -8.75 13.59
N THR A 236 8.19 -9.69 14.55
CA THR A 236 9.29 -9.80 15.52
C THR A 236 10.28 -10.90 15.08
N VAL A 237 11.51 -10.90 15.64
CA VAL A 237 12.49 -11.95 15.37
C VAL A 237 11.97 -13.31 15.86
N GLU A 238 11.27 -13.32 16.99
CA GLU A 238 10.70 -14.53 17.61
C GLU A 238 9.60 -15.15 16.73
N GLU A 239 8.80 -14.34 16.02
CA GLU A 239 7.80 -14.83 15.06
C GLU A 239 8.49 -15.56 13.90
N ILE A 240 9.58 -14.98 13.35
CA ILE A 240 10.33 -15.56 12.23
C ILE A 240 11.02 -16.86 12.65
N VAL A 241 11.77 -16.83 13.76
CA VAL A 241 12.49 -17.98 14.28
C VAL A 241 11.52 -19.08 14.71
N GLY A 242 10.44 -18.72 15.39
CA GLY A 242 9.41 -19.69 15.78
C GLY A 242 8.76 -20.41 14.60
N ALA A 243 8.70 -19.77 13.43
CA ALA A 243 8.20 -20.38 12.20
C ALA A 243 9.18 -21.40 11.59
N SER A 244 10.51 -21.20 11.75
CA SER A 244 11.52 -22.14 11.26
C SER A 244 11.69 -23.39 12.12
N VAL A 245 11.30 -23.33 13.42
CA VAL A 245 11.51 -24.45 14.38
C VAL A 245 10.27 -25.36 14.48
N LYS A 246 9.08 -24.91 14.10
CA LYS A 246 7.82 -25.66 14.26
C LYS A 246 7.54 -26.72 13.19
N GLN A 247 8.54 -27.07 12.37
CA GLN A 247 8.39 -28.01 11.25
C GLN A 247 9.27 -29.24 11.39
#